data_5a1bc24819fc3dae853ec164f6688fe6
#
_entry.id   5a1bc24819fc3dae853ec164f6688fe6
#
_cell.length_a   1.000
_cell.length_b   1.000
_cell.length_c   1.000
_cell.angle_alpha   90.00
_cell.angle_beta   90.00
_cell.angle_gamma   90.00
#
_symmetry.space_group_name_H-M   'P 1'
#
loop_
_entity.id
_entity.type
_entity.pdbx_description
1 polymer ?
#
loop_
_entity_poly.entity_id
_entity_poly.type
_entity_poly.pdbx_seq_one_letter_code
_entity_poly.pdbx_strand_id
1 'polypeptide(L)'
;MNEQDKVQSAEQEQQVEQEQVQLSDEQQIIAKLEAELEKARATAAEQTDLALRVRAEAENMKRRAAQDVEKAHKFALEKFAGDLLPALDNLERSLGFIDPANEAVKALAEGVELTLKGLLDTVAKYGVQQIDPQGQPFNPDFHQAMSIQPNAELAPNTVMFVMQKGYELNGRLLRPAMVGVSKKPD
;
A
#
# COMPACT_ATOMS: atom_id res chain seq x y z
N MET A 1 -46.94 67.60 -58.46
CA MET A 1 -46.37 66.74 -57.38
C MET A 1 -46.61 67.50 -56.10
N ASN A 2 -47.61 67.05 -55.31
CA ASN A 2 -48.16 67.81 -54.21
C ASN A 2 -47.18 67.81 -52.99
N GLU A 3 -47.17 68.94 -52.24
CA GLU A 3 -46.37 69.03 -51.02
C GLU A 3 -46.66 67.92 -50.00
N GLN A 4 -47.83 67.33 -50.05
CA GLN A 4 -48.26 66.15 -49.18
C GLN A 4 -47.53 64.87 -49.57
N ASP A 5 -47.18 64.63 -50.87
CA ASP A 5 -46.44 63.46 -51.32
C ASP A 5 -44.99 63.50 -50.85
N LYS A 6 -44.40 64.68 -50.74
CA LYS A 6 -43.03 64.85 -50.24
C LYS A 6 -42.91 64.68 -48.76
N VAL A 7 -43.92 65.04 -47.94
CA VAL A 7 -43.94 64.89 -46.52
C VAL A 7 -44.12 63.38 -46.15
N GLN A 8 -45.01 62.72 -46.89
CA GLN A 8 -45.18 61.26 -46.66
C GLN A 8 -43.97 60.43 -47.04
N SER A 9 -43.24 60.80 -48.09
CA SER A 9 -42.01 60.09 -48.44
C SER A 9 -40.85 60.32 -47.44
N ALA A 10 -40.75 61.58 -46.91
CA ALA A 10 -39.77 61.87 -45.84
C ALA A 10 -40.05 61.18 -44.51
N GLU A 11 -41.33 61.04 -44.11
CA GLU A 11 -41.76 60.35 -42.95
C GLU A 11 -41.49 58.79 -43.08
N GLN A 12 -41.72 58.21 -44.24
CA GLN A 12 -41.42 56.84 -44.55
C GLN A 12 -39.90 56.57 -44.57
N GLU A 13 -39.08 57.44 -45.12
CA GLU A 13 -37.62 57.32 -45.06
C GLU A 13 -37.07 57.42 -43.66
N GLN A 14 -37.60 58.29 -42.80
CA GLN A 14 -37.22 58.35 -41.34
C GLN A 14 -37.65 57.17 -40.58
N GLN A 15 -38.81 56.56 -40.82
CA GLN A 15 -39.24 55.33 -40.18
C GLN A 15 -38.36 54.14 -40.56
N VAL A 16 -38.01 54.00 -41.85
CA VAL A 16 -37.11 52.94 -42.36
C VAL A 16 -35.71 53.06 -41.74
N GLU A 17 -35.21 54.28 -41.60
CA GLU A 17 -33.88 54.58 -41.05
C GLU A 17 -33.86 54.26 -39.52
N GLN A 18 -34.91 54.62 -38.81
CA GLN A 18 -35.07 54.26 -37.37
C GLN A 18 -35.19 52.75 -37.14
N GLU A 19 -35.93 52.03 -37.97
CA GLU A 19 -36.08 50.58 -37.90
C GLU A 19 -34.79 49.85 -38.24
N GLN A 20 -33.99 50.35 -39.20
CA GLN A 20 -32.66 49.85 -39.52
C GLN A 20 -31.65 50.08 -38.39
N VAL A 21 -31.70 51.22 -37.71
CA VAL A 21 -30.83 51.52 -36.55
C VAL A 21 -31.19 50.63 -35.36
N GLN A 22 -32.49 50.40 -35.09
CA GLN A 22 -32.95 49.49 -34.02
C GLN A 22 -32.54 48.05 -34.28
N LEU A 23 -32.69 47.55 -35.53
CA LEU A 23 -32.22 46.21 -35.92
C LEU A 23 -30.70 46.05 -35.79
N SER A 24 -29.93 47.08 -36.05
CA SER A 24 -28.47 47.11 -35.86
C SER A 24 -28.07 47.02 -34.38
N ASP A 25 -28.77 47.73 -33.49
CA ASP A 25 -28.50 47.73 -32.05
C ASP A 25 -28.88 46.38 -31.40
N GLU A 26 -30.01 45.82 -31.81
CA GLU A 26 -30.42 44.47 -31.34
C GLU A 26 -29.43 43.39 -31.79
N GLN A 27 -28.95 43.44 -33.02
CA GLN A 27 -27.93 42.53 -33.53
C GLN A 27 -26.61 42.63 -32.74
N GLN A 28 -26.19 43.83 -32.36
CA GLN A 28 -25.02 44.03 -31.51
C GLN A 28 -25.20 43.46 -30.09
N ILE A 29 -26.39 43.62 -29.53
CA ILE A 29 -26.72 43.06 -28.20
C ILE A 29 -26.71 41.53 -28.26
N ILE A 30 -27.32 40.93 -29.28
CA ILE A 30 -27.32 39.50 -29.51
C ILE A 30 -25.89 38.95 -29.60
N ALA A 31 -25.05 39.56 -30.41
CA ALA A 31 -23.64 39.15 -30.58
C ALA A 31 -22.85 39.24 -29.27
N LYS A 32 -23.08 40.29 -28.46
CA LYS A 32 -22.46 40.40 -27.13
C LYS A 32 -22.94 39.31 -26.18
N LEU A 33 -24.24 39.03 -26.14
CA LEU A 33 -24.80 37.97 -25.28
C LEU A 33 -24.32 36.57 -25.69
N GLU A 34 -24.21 36.33 -27.00
CA GLU A 34 -23.65 35.08 -27.52
C GLU A 34 -22.18 34.89 -27.11
N ALA A 35 -21.37 35.95 -27.21
CA ALA A 35 -19.98 35.92 -26.78
C ALA A 35 -19.82 35.71 -25.27
N GLU A 36 -20.68 36.32 -24.44
CA GLU A 36 -20.71 36.09 -23.00
C GLU A 36 -21.17 34.68 -22.63
N LEU A 37 -22.14 34.16 -23.35
CA LEU A 37 -22.66 32.81 -23.19
C LEU A 37 -21.56 31.76 -23.49
N GLU A 38 -20.84 31.92 -24.60
CA GLU A 38 -19.73 31.03 -24.96
C GLU A 38 -18.59 31.10 -23.94
N LYS A 39 -18.26 32.30 -23.47
CA LYS A 39 -17.27 32.45 -22.40
C LYS A 39 -17.73 31.81 -21.10
N ALA A 40 -18.97 31.95 -20.69
CA ALA A 40 -19.54 31.34 -19.53
C ALA A 40 -19.55 29.80 -19.64
N ARG A 41 -19.90 29.26 -20.83
CA ARG A 41 -19.85 27.82 -21.11
C ARG A 41 -18.43 27.26 -21.05
N ALA A 42 -17.46 27.94 -21.61
CA ALA A 42 -16.05 27.55 -21.57
C ALA A 42 -15.55 27.50 -20.11
N THR A 43 -15.84 28.54 -19.34
CA THR A 43 -15.49 28.59 -17.91
C THR A 43 -16.17 27.46 -17.11
N ALA A 44 -17.46 27.21 -17.37
CA ALA A 44 -18.18 26.12 -16.70
C ALA A 44 -17.59 24.74 -17.04
N ALA A 45 -17.20 24.52 -18.30
CA ALA A 45 -16.53 23.30 -18.74
C ALA A 45 -15.18 23.09 -18.03
N GLU A 46 -14.35 24.14 -17.96
CA GLU A 46 -13.07 24.09 -17.23
C GLU A 46 -13.25 23.79 -15.74
N GLN A 47 -14.22 24.44 -15.10
CA GLN A 47 -14.51 24.19 -13.68
C GLN A 47 -15.03 22.78 -13.44
N THR A 48 -15.82 22.24 -14.37
CA THR A 48 -16.31 20.87 -14.30
C THR A 48 -15.17 19.87 -14.43
N ASP A 49 -14.27 20.07 -15.41
CA ASP A 49 -13.09 19.20 -15.58
C ASP A 49 -12.17 19.25 -14.36
N LEU A 50 -11.91 20.45 -13.82
CA LEU A 50 -11.13 20.62 -12.61
C LEU A 50 -11.77 19.89 -11.42
N ALA A 51 -13.09 20.05 -11.23
CA ALA A 51 -13.82 19.39 -10.16
C ALA A 51 -13.77 17.86 -10.26
N LEU A 52 -13.90 17.31 -11.48
CA LEU A 52 -13.77 15.87 -11.73
C LEU A 52 -12.36 15.38 -11.42
N ARG A 53 -11.33 16.12 -11.80
CA ARG A 53 -9.93 15.78 -11.50
C ARG A 53 -9.65 15.79 -10.01
N VAL A 54 -10.04 16.85 -9.31
CA VAL A 54 -9.87 16.97 -7.86
C VAL A 54 -10.61 15.85 -7.12
N ARG A 55 -11.81 15.49 -7.58
CA ARG A 55 -12.56 14.37 -7.02
C ARG A 55 -11.83 13.04 -7.20
N ALA A 56 -11.30 12.77 -8.40
CA ALA A 56 -10.54 11.56 -8.67
C ALA A 56 -9.25 11.48 -7.82
N GLU A 57 -8.56 12.60 -7.64
CA GLU A 57 -7.39 12.69 -6.76
C GLU A 57 -7.76 12.45 -5.29
N ALA A 58 -8.86 13.02 -4.81
CA ALA A 58 -9.35 12.82 -3.45
C ALA A 58 -9.72 11.35 -3.19
N GLU A 59 -10.39 10.68 -4.14
CA GLU A 59 -10.71 9.26 -4.04
C GLU A 59 -9.43 8.40 -4.00
N ASN A 60 -8.44 8.71 -4.83
CA ASN A 60 -7.14 8.03 -4.82
C ASN A 60 -6.39 8.23 -3.49
N MET A 61 -6.37 9.46 -2.96
CA MET A 61 -5.76 9.74 -1.65
C MET A 61 -6.48 8.99 -0.53
N LYS A 62 -7.81 8.98 -0.53
CA LYS A 62 -8.61 8.23 0.46
C LYS A 62 -8.29 6.73 0.43
N ARG A 63 -8.22 6.15 -0.77
CA ARG A 63 -7.88 4.73 -0.94
C ARG A 63 -6.48 4.44 -0.44
N ARG A 64 -5.49 5.29 -0.76
CA ARG A 64 -4.11 5.15 -0.28
C ARG A 64 -4.03 5.26 1.24
N ALA A 65 -4.67 6.27 1.82
CA ALA A 65 -4.72 6.45 3.27
C ALA A 65 -5.33 5.24 3.99
N ALA A 66 -6.41 4.66 3.47
CA ALA A 66 -7.01 3.45 4.02
C ALA A 66 -6.04 2.25 3.99
N GLN A 67 -5.31 2.07 2.87
CA GLN A 67 -4.28 1.02 2.76
C GLN A 67 -3.12 1.25 3.72
N ASP A 68 -2.70 2.49 3.92
CA ASP A 68 -1.61 2.83 4.83
C ASP A 68 -2.01 2.60 6.30
N VAL A 69 -3.25 2.93 6.67
CA VAL A 69 -3.81 2.62 8.00
C VAL A 69 -3.88 1.10 8.21
N GLU A 70 -4.37 0.34 7.24
CA GLU A 70 -4.41 -1.12 7.32
C GLU A 70 -3.01 -1.72 7.50
N LYS A 71 -2.02 -1.27 6.71
CA LYS A 71 -0.62 -1.68 6.86
C LYS A 71 -0.05 -1.31 8.21
N ALA A 72 -0.32 -0.09 8.69
CA ALA A 72 0.13 0.37 9.99
C ALA A 72 -0.41 -0.51 11.11
N HIS A 73 -1.69 -0.89 11.08
CA HIS A 73 -2.27 -1.82 12.05
C HIS A 73 -1.68 -3.23 11.92
N LYS A 74 -1.54 -3.75 10.69
CA LYS A 74 -1.03 -5.11 10.44
C LYS A 74 0.40 -5.30 10.94
N PHE A 75 1.22 -4.25 10.88
CA PHE A 75 2.64 -4.30 11.25
C PHE A 75 3.00 -3.44 12.48
N ALA A 76 2.00 -2.99 13.24
CA ALA A 76 2.21 -2.18 14.45
C ALA A 76 3.15 -2.84 15.46
N LEU A 77 3.15 -4.17 15.53
CA LEU A 77 3.95 -4.96 16.45
C LEU A 77 5.33 -5.37 15.90
N GLU A 78 5.70 -4.97 14.67
CA GLU A 78 6.94 -5.41 14.01
C GLU A 78 8.19 -5.13 14.86
N LYS A 79 8.31 -3.91 15.37
CA LYS A 79 9.45 -3.52 16.21
C LYS A 79 9.46 -4.27 17.54
N PHE A 80 8.32 -4.35 18.22
CA PHE A 80 8.20 -5.08 19.47
C PHE A 80 8.52 -6.57 19.30
N ALA A 81 7.98 -7.19 18.25
CA ALA A 81 8.26 -8.57 17.94
C ALA A 81 9.75 -8.78 17.68
N GLY A 82 10.38 -7.91 16.86
CA GLY A 82 11.83 -7.98 16.62
C GLY A 82 12.67 -7.87 17.88
N ASP A 83 12.33 -6.95 18.78
CA ASP A 83 13.03 -6.75 20.07
C ASP A 83 12.80 -7.92 21.03
N LEU A 84 11.75 -8.73 20.87
CA LEU A 84 11.45 -9.91 21.66
C LEU A 84 12.21 -11.17 21.21
N LEU A 85 12.62 -11.25 19.93
CA LEU A 85 13.30 -12.45 19.38
C LEU A 85 14.54 -12.90 20.17
N PRO A 86 15.41 -11.99 20.66
CA PRO A 86 16.54 -12.39 21.48
C PRO A 86 16.15 -13.13 22.78
N ALA A 87 15.00 -12.81 23.37
CA ALA A 87 14.53 -13.52 24.55
C ALA A 87 14.09 -14.94 24.21
N LEU A 88 13.40 -15.14 23.08
CA LEU A 88 13.06 -16.47 22.56
C LEU A 88 14.33 -17.28 22.26
N ASP A 89 15.30 -16.69 21.58
CA ASP A 89 16.59 -17.34 21.28
C ASP A 89 17.33 -17.77 22.54
N ASN A 90 17.31 -16.96 23.59
CA ASN A 90 17.96 -17.29 24.85
C ASN A 90 17.28 -18.45 25.56
N LEU A 91 15.95 -18.54 25.52
CA LEU A 91 15.21 -19.69 26.07
C LEU A 91 15.53 -20.98 25.28
N GLU A 92 15.52 -20.91 23.94
CA GLU A 92 15.90 -22.05 23.09
C GLU A 92 17.34 -22.49 23.34
N ARG A 93 18.27 -21.55 23.43
CA ARG A 93 19.67 -21.81 23.73
C ARG A 93 19.84 -22.46 25.11
N SER A 94 19.09 -22.02 26.12
CA SER A 94 19.14 -22.57 27.46
C SER A 94 18.72 -24.04 27.46
N LEU A 95 17.71 -24.42 26.70
CA LEU A 95 17.31 -25.82 26.51
C LEU A 95 18.39 -26.65 25.83
N GLY A 96 19.10 -26.07 24.85
CA GLY A 96 20.20 -26.76 24.16
C GLY A 96 21.43 -27.07 25.04
N PHE A 97 21.61 -26.39 26.18
CA PHE A 97 22.68 -26.66 27.14
C PHE A 97 22.32 -27.63 28.24
N ILE A 98 21.05 -28.00 28.37
CA ILE A 98 20.61 -28.96 29.41
C ILE A 98 20.85 -30.37 28.90
N ASP A 99 21.63 -31.13 29.67
CA ASP A 99 21.78 -32.57 29.45
C ASP A 99 20.47 -33.28 29.81
N PRO A 100 19.76 -33.91 28.85
CA PRO A 100 18.51 -34.61 29.13
C PRO A 100 18.66 -35.80 30.06
N ALA A 101 19.87 -36.32 30.24
CA ALA A 101 20.16 -37.43 31.16
C ALA A 101 20.31 -36.98 32.62
N ASN A 102 20.40 -35.68 32.88
CA ASN A 102 20.58 -35.16 34.23
C ASN A 102 19.22 -34.90 34.93
N GLU A 103 18.79 -35.86 35.74
CA GLU A 103 17.52 -35.79 36.48
C GLU A 103 17.41 -34.56 37.42
N ALA A 104 18.54 -34.01 37.91
CA ALA A 104 18.53 -32.84 38.79
C ALA A 104 18.05 -31.56 38.13
N VAL A 105 18.17 -31.46 36.78
CA VAL A 105 17.76 -30.28 36.02
C VAL A 105 16.52 -30.53 35.16
N LYS A 106 15.99 -31.74 35.17
CA LYS A 106 14.84 -32.11 34.33
C LYS A 106 13.60 -31.24 34.58
N ALA A 107 13.23 -31.04 35.84
CA ALA A 107 12.09 -30.19 36.19
C ALA A 107 12.31 -28.71 35.73
N LEU A 108 13.56 -28.21 35.76
CA LEU A 108 13.90 -26.89 35.25
C LEU A 108 13.76 -26.84 33.74
N ALA A 109 14.25 -27.87 33.03
CA ALA A 109 14.11 -27.99 31.59
C ALA A 109 12.65 -27.98 31.14
N GLU A 110 11.81 -28.79 31.80
CA GLU A 110 10.36 -28.80 31.54
C GLU A 110 9.71 -27.42 31.76
N GLY A 111 10.09 -26.71 32.84
CA GLY A 111 9.61 -25.36 33.12
C GLY A 111 9.99 -24.33 32.03
N VAL A 112 11.23 -24.40 31.56
CA VAL A 112 11.72 -23.53 30.47
C VAL A 112 11.02 -23.87 29.14
N GLU A 113 10.83 -25.14 28.82
CA GLU A 113 10.12 -25.60 27.63
C GLU A 113 8.67 -25.11 27.59
N LEU A 114 7.95 -25.27 28.72
CA LEU A 114 6.58 -24.80 28.88
C LEU A 114 6.50 -23.25 28.73
N THR A 115 7.48 -22.54 29.29
CA THR A 115 7.55 -21.07 29.16
C THR A 115 7.77 -20.66 27.72
N LEU A 116 8.73 -21.28 27.02
CA LEU A 116 9.01 -21.04 25.63
C LEU A 116 7.77 -21.31 24.76
N LYS A 117 7.14 -22.47 24.94
CA LYS A 117 5.92 -22.84 24.23
C LYS A 117 4.79 -21.84 24.48
N GLY A 118 4.54 -21.47 25.74
CA GLY A 118 3.51 -20.49 26.08
C GLY A 118 3.77 -19.11 25.46
N LEU A 119 5.05 -18.72 25.36
CA LEU A 119 5.43 -17.45 24.72
C LEU A 119 5.23 -17.52 23.20
N LEU A 120 5.67 -18.61 22.55
CA LEU A 120 5.45 -18.84 21.11
C LEU A 120 3.95 -18.88 20.77
N ASP A 121 3.13 -19.58 21.55
CA ASP A 121 1.67 -19.62 21.39
C ASP A 121 1.04 -18.23 21.56
N THR A 122 1.61 -17.41 22.43
CA THR A 122 1.14 -16.05 22.67
C THR A 122 1.45 -15.16 21.49
N VAL A 123 2.69 -15.12 21.00
CA VAL A 123 3.07 -14.26 19.87
C VAL A 123 2.41 -14.69 18.56
N ALA A 124 2.12 -16.00 18.42
CA ALA A 124 1.38 -16.54 17.26
C ALA A 124 -0.04 -15.94 17.14
N LYS A 125 -0.72 -15.63 18.26
CA LYS A 125 -2.03 -14.96 18.27
C LYS A 125 -1.97 -13.55 17.65
N TYR A 126 -0.80 -12.94 17.66
CA TYR A 126 -0.55 -11.62 17.07
C TYR A 126 0.08 -11.68 15.66
N GLY A 127 0.10 -12.90 15.07
CA GLY A 127 0.58 -13.11 13.70
C GLY A 127 2.08 -13.32 13.56
N VAL A 128 2.82 -13.47 14.69
CA VAL A 128 4.24 -13.86 14.64
C VAL A 128 4.33 -15.35 14.48
N GLN A 129 5.03 -15.83 13.44
CA GLN A 129 5.23 -17.24 13.16
C GLN A 129 6.72 -17.57 13.12
N GLN A 130 7.07 -18.72 13.70
CA GLN A 130 8.43 -19.23 13.69
C GLN A 130 8.72 -19.96 12.38
N ILE A 131 9.93 -19.76 11.85
CA ILE A 131 10.45 -20.42 10.65
C ILE A 131 11.56 -21.38 11.11
N ASP A 132 11.24 -22.68 11.08
CA ASP A 132 12.17 -23.78 11.39
C ASP A 132 12.25 -24.71 10.18
N PRO A 133 13.18 -24.45 9.24
CA PRO A 133 13.23 -25.17 7.98
C PRO A 133 14.09 -26.43 8.00
N GLN A 134 14.37 -27.01 9.16
CA GLN A 134 15.22 -28.20 9.24
C GLN A 134 14.66 -29.32 8.35
N GLY A 135 15.51 -29.90 7.50
CA GLY A 135 15.13 -30.95 6.54
C GLY A 135 14.38 -30.45 5.30
N GLN A 136 14.09 -29.15 5.18
CA GLN A 136 13.41 -28.57 4.03
C GLN A 136 14.40 -28.02 3.01
N PRO A 137 13.98 -27.81 1.73
CA PRO A 137 14.78 -27.11 0.74
C PRO A 137 15.15 -25.71 1.21
N PHE A 138 16.39 -25.28 0.94
CA PHE A 138 16.83 -23.92 1.22
C PHE A 138 16.07 -22.92 0.36
N ASN A 139 15.52 -21.90 0.99
CA ASN A 139 14.84 -20.78 0.34
C ASN A 139 15.49 -19.45 0.76
N PRO A 140 16.15 -18.72 -0.17
CA PRO A 140 16.85 -17.47 0.15
C PRO A 140 15.94 -16.34 0.62
N ASP A 141 14.62 -16.40 0.36
CA ASP A 141 13.67 -15.40 0.84
C ASP A 141 13.43 -15.45 2.35
N PHE A 142 13.63 -16.64 2.97
CA PHE A 142 13.35 -16.89 4.39
C PHE A 142 14.56 -17.40 5.17
N HIS A 143 15.61 -17.86 4.47
CA HIS A 143 16.75 -18.51 5.09
C HIS A 143 18.05 -17.79 4.73
N GLN A 144 18.97 -17.74 5.69
CA GLN A 144 20.33 -17.26 5.51
C GLN A 144 21.30 -18.43 5.70
N ALA A 145 21.97 -18.86 4.61
CA ALA A 145 22.96 -19.91 4.69
C ALA A 145 24.25 -19.37 5.34
N MET A 146 24.59 -19.93 6.51
CA MET A 146 25.81 -19.61 7.26
C MET A 146 26.97 -20.55 6.92
N SER A 147 26.66 -21.80 6.55
CA SER A 147 27.65 -22.80 6.12
C SER A 147 27.07 -23.70 5.04
N ILE A 148 27.94 -24.18 4.18
CA ILE A 148 27.62 -25.19 3.15
C ILE A 148 28.53 -26.38 3.40
N GLN A 149 27.95 -27.56 3.63
CA GLN A 149 28.72 -28.76 3.97
C GLN A 149 28.38 -29.93 3.03
N PRO A 150 29.37 -30.74 2.63
CA PRO A 150 29.11 -31.96 1.86
C PRO A 150 28.26 -32.92 2.71
N ASN A 151 27.20 -33.45 2.12
CA ASN A 151 26.36 -34.48 2.73
C ASN A 151 25.89 -35.45 1.66
N ALA A 152 26.09 -36.76 1.88
CA ALA A 152 25.68 -37.82 0.96
C ALA A 152 24.26 -38.30 1.18
N GLU A 153 23.69 -38.05 2.36
CA GLU A 153 22.35 -38.55 2.77
C GLU A 153 21.23 -37.59 2.40
N LEU A 154 21.56 -36.29 2.30
CA LEU A 154 20.58 -35.25 1.99
C LEU A 154 20.72 -34.77 0.55
N ALA A 155 19.60 -34.43 -0.06
CA ALA A 155 19.61 -33.78 -1.37
C ALA A 155 20.41 -32.46 -1.31
N PRO A 156 21.15 -32.07 -2.36
CA PRO A 156 21.79 -30.75 -2.41
C PRO A 156 20.79 -29.62 -2.19
N ASN A 157 21.24 -28.53 -1.60
CA ASN A 157 20.39 -27.37 -1.23
C ASN A 157 19.30 -27.69 -0.17
N THR A 158 19.55 -28.65 0.71
CA THR A 158 18.65 -28.95 1.83
C THR A 158 19.22 -28.36 3.13
N VAL A 159 18.36 -27.82 3.98
CA VAL A 159 18.72 -27.31 5.30
C VAL A 159 19.07 -28.49 6.21
N MET A 160 20.32 -28.60 6.60
CA MET A 160 20.83 -29.68 7.44
C MET A 160 20.52 -29.45 8.92
N PHE A 161 20.73 -28.23 9.37
CA PHE A 161 20.47 -27.80 10.73
C PHE A 161 20.15 -26.30 10.77
N VAL A 162 19.45 -25.90 11.82
CA VAL A 162 19.11 -24.51 12.08
C VAL A 162 19.91 -24.02 13.27
N MET A 163 20.78 -23.02 13.04
CA MET A 163 21.56 -22.37 14.09
C MET A 163 20.73 -21.36 14.90
N GLN A 164 19.82 -20.67 14.19
CA GLN A 164 18.91 -19.70 14.78
C GLN A 164 17.64 -19.69 13.95
N LYS A 165 16.50 -19.82 14.61
CA LYS A 165 15.20 -19.87 13.95
C LYS A 165 14.83 -18.48 13.38
N GLY A 166 14.16 -18.51 12.25
CA GLY A 166 13.59 -17.30 11.63
C GLY A 166 12.21 -16.99 12.21
N TYR A 167 11.73 -15.78 11.92
CA TYR A 167 10.39 -15.33 12.30
C TYR A 167 9.79 -14.41 11.26
N GLU A 168 8.47 -14.51 11.10
CA GLU A 168 7.70 -13.60 10.27
C GLU A 168 6.51 -13.01 11.05
N LEU A 169 6.03 -11.83 10.63
CA LEU A 169 4.83 -11.19 11.16
C LEU A 169 3.83 -10.98 10.01
N ASN A 170 2.71 -11.69 10.08
CA ASN A 170 1.65 -11.59 9.08
C ASN A 170 2.14 -11.74 7.62
N GLY A 171 3.10 -12.65 7.38
CA GLY A 171 3.72 -12.91 6.08
C GLY A 171 4.86 -11.96 5.69
N ARG A 172 5.30 -11.09 6.60
CA ARG A 172 6.49 -10.25 6.42
C ARG A 172 7.64 -10.79 7.27
N LEU A 173 8.78 -11.04 6.62
CA LEU A 173 9.97 -11.52 7.30
C LEU A 173 10.46 -10.50 8.35
N LEU A 174 10.58 -10.92 9.61
CA LEU A 174 11.23 -10.18 10.68
C LEU A 174 12.72 -10.48 10.73
N ARG A 175 13.06 -11.78 10.62
CA ARG A 175 14.43 -12.28 10.63
C ARG A 175 14.49 -13.61 9.89
N PRO A 176 15.45 -13.81 8.96
CA PRO A 176 15.65 -15.11 8.32
C PRO A 176 16.16 -16.16 9.30
N ALA A 177 15.86 -17.43 9.03
CA ALA A 177 16.48 -18.54 9.75
C ALA A 177 17.96 -18.68 9.31
N MET A 178 18.86 -18.74 10.28
CA MET A 178 20.30 -18.99 10.02
C MET A 178 20.54 -20.49 9.96
N VAL A 179 20.99 -20.99 8.80
CA VAL A 179 21.00 -22.43 8.52
C VAL A 179 22.33 -22.91 7.95
N GLY A 180 22.60 -24.20 8.17
CA GLY A 180 23.62 -24.95 7.41
C GLY A 180 22.95 -25.72 6.28
N VAL A 181 23.54 -25.65 5.05
CA VAL A 181 22.96 -26.20 3.83
C VAL A 181 23.85 -27.33 3.29
N SER A 182 23.22 -28.38 2.79
CA SER A 182 23.92 -29.50 2.14
C SER A 182 24.38 -29.14 0.75
N LYS A 183 25.59 -29.61 0.41
CA LYS A 183 26.06 -29.72 -1.00
C LYS A 183 26.35 -31.19 -1.34
N LYS A 184 26.36 -31.50 -2.61
CA LYS A 184 26.80 -32.82 -3.08
C LYS A 184 28.28 -33.01 -2.69
N PRO A 185 28.68 -34.18 -2.15
CA PRO A 185 30.10 -34.52 -2.02
C PRO A 185 30.80 -34.49 -3.37
N ASP A 186 32.03 -33.99 -3.42
CA ASP A 186 32.86 -33.96 -4.61
C ASP A 186 33.29 -35.37 -5.02
#